data_3aad33bec7affad58a5c90714a2b405b
#
_entry.id   3aad33bec7affad58a5c90714a2b405b
#
_cell.length_a   1.000
_cell.length_b   1.000
_cell.length_c   1.000
_cell.angle_alpha   90.00
_cell.angle_beta   90.00
_cell.angle_gamma   90.00
#
_symmetry.space_group_name_H-M   'P 1'
#
loop_
_entity.id
_entity.type
_entity.pdbx_description
1 polymer ?
#
loop_
_entity_poly.entity_id
_entity_poly.type
_entity_poly.pdbx_seq_one_letter_code
_entity_poly.pdbx_strand_id
1 'polypeptide(L)'
;APTSFGKSFIIDAYIAIKRPNIVVDIVPTVALADETRRRLTHKFGAEYKIITTTDAIVAKKSIFVFPQERAFAYIQALEVIDILIVDEFYKASAKFDDSRSSTLLNTMIELGKKARQRYYLAPNISKLPDNVFTEGMEFLKLDFKTVVTKAYRMYRRKPQNVDMDTFKSMTLRQLI
;
A
#
# COMPACT_ATOMS: atom_id res chain seq x y z
N ALA A 1 -2.14 4.39 -13.80
CA ALA A 1 -2.69 3.04 -13.69
C ALA A 1 -3.73 2.95 -12.60
N PRO A 2 -4.77 2.18 -12.77
CA PRO A 2 -5.82 2.04 -11.78
C PRO A 2 -5.25 1.34 -10.56
N THR A 3 -5.28 2.04 -9.47
CA THR A 3 -4.38 1.88 -8.35
C THR A 3 -4.83 0.90 -7.28
N SER A 4 -6.06 0.41 -7.25
CA SER A 4 -6.49 -0.21 -6.00
C SER A 4 -7.23 -1.54 -6.10
N PHE A 5 -7.86 -1.86 -7.19
CA PHE A 5 -8.82 -2.98 -7.19
C PHE A 5 -8.16 -4.37 -7.07
N GLY A 6 -7.03 -4.60 -7.71
CA GLY A 6 -6.38 -5.92 -7.70
C GLY A 6 -5.62 -6.23 -6.39
N LYS A 7 -4.94 -5.26 -5.82
CA LYS A 7 -4.10 -5.45 -4.63
C LYS A 7 -4.92 -5.87 -3.41
N SER A 8 -5.96 -5.13 -3.10
CA SER A 8 -6.84 -5.42 -1.96
C SER A 8 -7.56 -6.75 -2.10
N PHE A 9 -7.94 -7.13 -3.32
CA PHE A 9 -8.56 -8.42 -3.58
C PHE A 9 -7.62 -9.60 -3.28
N ILE A 10 -6.35 -9.49 -3.67
CA ILE A 10 -5.35 -10.54 -3.38
C ILE A 10 -5.16 -10.73 -1.88
N ILE A 11 -5.07 -9.63 -1.12
CA ILE A 11 -4.96 -9.67 0.33
C ILE A 11 -6.20 -10.34 0.94
N ASP A 12 -7.39 -9.91 0.54
CA ASP A 12 -8.64 -10.47 1.04
C ASP A 12 -8.76 -11.96 0.73
N ALA A 13 -8.42 -12.37 -0.49
CA ALA A 13 -8.41 -13.78 -0.88
C ALA A 13 -7.41 -14.60 -0.06
N TYR A 14 -6.21 -14.04 0.20
CA TYR A 14 -5.22 -14.71 1.02
C TYR A 14 -5.72 -14.90 2.46
N ILE A 15 -6.27 -13.88 3.09
CA ILE A 15 -6.84 -13.96 4.45
C ILE A 15 -7.96 -15.02 4.50
N ALA A 16 -8.85 -15.02 3.51
CA ALA A 16 -9.95 -15.98 3.44
C ALA A 16 -9.48 -17.43 3.31
N ILE A 17 -8.43 -17.68 2.52
CA ILE A 17 -7.91 -19.03 2.24
C ILE A 17 -7.01 -19.55 3.38
N LYS A 18 -6.05 -18.72 3.80
CA LYS A 18 -5.01 -19.13 4.76
C LYS A 18 -5.41 -18.94 6.21
N ARG A 19 -6.39 -18.09 6.49
CA ARG A 19 -6.93 -17.80 7.83
C ARG A 19 -5.84 -17.53 8.89
N PRO A 20 -4.89 -16.61 8.61
CA PRO A 20 -3.81 -16.29 9.55
C PRO A 20 -4.37 -15.77 10.87
N ASN A 21 -3.63 -15.92 11.97
CA ASN A 21 -4.08 -15.38 13.26
C ASN A 21 -3.81 -13.88 13.37
N ILE A 22 -2.60 -13.45 13.08
CA ILE A 22 -2.16 -12.05 13.21
C ILE A 22 -1.77 -11.50 11.85
N VAL A 23 -2.54 -10.51 11.39
CA VAL A 23 -2.28 -9.75 10.16
C VAL A 23 -1.99 -8.30 10.52
N VAL A 24 -0.94 -7.73 9.94
CA VAL A 24 -0.63 -6.30 10.06
C VAL A 24 -0.65 -5.70 8.66
N ASP A 25 -1.52 -4.73 8.45
CA ASP A 25 -1.67 -3.98 7.19
C ASP A 25 -1.26 -2.52 7.43
N ILE A 26 -0.11 -2.14 6.89
CA ILE A 26 0.41 -0.77 6.97
C ILE A 26 -0.07 -0.01 5.73
N VAL A 27 -0.82 1.04 5.97
CA VAL A 27 -1.40 1.89 4.94
C VAL A 27 -0.82 3.31 5.00
N PRO A 28 -0.76 4.03 3.87
CA PRO A 28 -0.06 5.31 3.81
C PRO A 28 -0.76 6.46 4.53
N THR A 29 -2.08 6.38 4.76
CA THR A 29 -2.87 7.48 5.35
C THR A 29 -3.94 6.97 6.30
N VAL A 30 -4.36 7.84 7.22
CA VAL A 30 -5.49 7.56 8.14
C VAL A 30 -6.80 7.34 7.38
N ALA A 31 -7.03 8.09 6.30
CA ALA A 31 -8.22 7.92 5.46
C ALA A 31 -8.30 6.52 4.84
N LEU A 32 -7.16 6.04 4.31
CA LEU A 32 -7.08 4.69 3.76
C LEU A 32 -7.18 3.62 4.85
N ALA A 33 -6.68 3.90 6.06
CA ALA A 33 -6.87 3.00 7.19
C ALA A 33 -8.36 2.83 7.53
N ASP A 34 -9.15 3.90 7.53
CA ASP A 34 -10.58 3.82 7.80
C ASP A 34 -11.36 3.10 6.68
N GLU A 35 -11.03 3.36 5.43
CA GLU A 35 -11.60 2.63 4.29
C GLU A 35 -11.29 1.13 4.37
N THR A 36 -10.03 0.77 4.61
CA THR A 36 -9.57 -0.61 4.76
C THR A 36 -10.24 -1.28 5.97
N ARG A 37 -10.35 -0.58 7.09
CA ARG A 37 -11.08 -1.06 8.28
C ARG A 37 -12.51 -1.43 7.93
N ARG A 38 -13.26 -0.53 7.29
CA ARG A 38 -14.67 -0.79 6.92
C ARG A 38 -14.79 -2.02 6.02
N ARG A 39 -13.94 -2.12 5.01
CA ARG A 39 -13.89 -3.24 4.07
C ARG A 39 -13.60 -4.57 4.79
N LEU A 40 -12.57 -4.60 5.64
CA LEU A 40 -12.19 -5.81 6.36
C LEU A 40 -13.21 -6.17 7.45
N THR A 41 -13.80 -5.20 8.14
CA THR A 41 -14.89 -5.45 9.11
C THR A 41 -16.10 -6.10 8.42
N HIS A 42 -16.47 -5.60 7.26
CA HIS A 42 -17.59 -6.18 6.49
C HIS A 42 -17.30 -7.64 6.07
N LYS A 43 -16.06 -7.94 5.67
CA LYS A 43 -15.69 -9.27 5.15
C LYS A 43 -15.32 -10.27 6.24
N PHE A 44 -14.63 -9.82 7.27
CA PHE A 44 -13.97 -10.69 8.25
C PHE A 44 -14.31 -10.40 9.70
N GLY A 45 -15.15 -9.39 9.98
CA GLY A 45 -15.48 -8.97 11.34
C GLY A 45 -16.14 -10.03 12.21
N ALA A 46 -16.73 -11.07 11.61
CA ALA A 46 -17.27 -12.20 12.34
C ALA A 46 -16.17 -13.14 12.92
N GLU A 47 -14.99 -13.19 12.27
CA GLU A 47 -13.89 -14.09 12.69
C GLU A 47 -12.71 -13.32 13.30
N TYR A 48 -12.51 -12.09 12.90
CA TYR A 48 -11.33 -11.28 13.26
C TYR A 48 -11.72 -10.01 14.00
N LYS A 49 -10.92 -9.67 15.01
CA LYS A 49 -10.95 -8.34 15.60
C LYS A 49 -10.15 -7.39 14.71
N ILE A 50 -10.80 -6.37 14.15
CA ILE A 50 -10.14 -5.34 13.33
C ILE A 50 -9.68 -4.21 14.25
N ILE A 51 -8.38 -3.96 14.31
CA ILE A 51 -7.73 -3.05 15.24
C ILE A 51 -7.11 -1.88 14.47
N THR A 52 -7.49 -0.67 14.83
CA THR A 52 -6.96 0.57 14.24
C THR A 52 -6.38 1.54 15.29
N THR A 53 -6.48 1.19 16.57
CA THR A 53 -6.00 1.98 17.71
C THR A 53 -4.94 1.21 18.49
N THR A 54 -4.08 1.92 19.23
CA THR A 54 -2.94 1.32 19.94
C THR A 54 -3.29 0.81 21.35
N ASP A 55 -4.49 1.09 21.83
CA ASP A 55 -5.00 0.70 23.14
C ASP A 55 -5.88 -0.57 23.12
N ALA A 56 -6.08 -1.14 21.96
CA ALA A 56 -6.96 -2.30 21.80
C ALA A 56 -6.30 -3.58 22.30
N ILE A 57 -7.05 -4.38 23.04
CA ILE A 57 -6.63 -5.73 23.45
C ILE A 57 -6.53 -6.64 22.22
N VAL A 58 -5.40 -7.30 22.06
CA VAL A 58 -5.16 -8.26 20.97
C VAL A 58 -5.97 -9.52 21.20
N ALA A 59 -6.75 -9.95 20.22
CA ALA A 59 -7.45 -11.22 20.21
C ALA A 59 -6.62 -12.27 19.47
N LYS A 60 -6.96 -13.56 19.65
CA LYS A 60 -6.28 -14.66 18.97
C LYS A 60 -6.26 -14.50 17.45
N LYS A 61 -7.35 -13.96 16.88
CA LYS A 61 -7.42 -13.55 15.47
C LYS A 61 -7.61 -12.06 15.38
N SER A 62 -6.58 -11.35 14.93
CA SER A 62 -6.59 -9.89 14.84
C SER A 62 -6.02 -9.42 13.50
N ILE A 63 -6.66 -8.42 12.92
CA ILE A 63 -6.14 -7.69 11.77
C ILE A 63 -5.90 -6.24 12.21
N PHE A 64 -4.65 -5.84 12.19
CA PHE A 64 -4.22 -4.47 12.50
C PHE A 64 -4.16 -3.68 11.21
N VAL A 65 -4.81 -2.53 11.17
CA VAL A 65 -4.79 -1.59 10.05
C VAL A 65 -4.27 -0.26 10.56
N PHE A 66 -3.02 0.04 10.28
CA PHE A 66 -2.33 1.19 10.84
C PHE A 66 -1.66 2.07 9.80
N PRO A 67 -1.72 3.40 9.95
CA PRO A 67 -0.69 4.26 9.39
C PRO A 67 0.68 3.91 10.00
N GLN A 68 1.75 4.18 9.27
CA GLN A 68 3.11 3.81 9.67
C GLN A 68 3.50 4.31 11.08
N GLU A 69 3.07 5.52 11.44
CA GLU A 69 3.38 6.14 12.73
C GLU A 69 2.74 5.36 13.89
N ARG A 70 1.52 4.88 13.69
CA ARG A 70 0.79 4.07 14.66
C ARG A 70 1.33 2.65 14.74
N ALA A 71 1.70 2.08 13.59
CA ALA A 71 2.35 0.77 13.53
C ALA A 71 3.67 0.77 14.30
N PHE A 72 4.47 1.83 14.17
CA PHE A 72 5.72 2.00 14.91
C PHE A 72 5.50 1.97 16.43
N ALA A 73 4.49 2.66 16.93
CA ALA A 73 4.16 2.67 18.36
C ALA A 73 3.72 1.29 18.90
N TYR A 74 3.21 0.42 18.01
CA TYR A 74 2.67 -0.90 18.40
C TYR A 74 3.66 -2.06 18.24
N ILE A 75 4.88 -1.80 17.75
CA ILE A 75 5.89 -2.84 17.47
C ILE A 75 6.16 -3.75 18.67
N GLN A 76 6.23 -3.17 19.87
CA GLN A 76 6.56 -3.92 21.09
C GLN A 76 5.43 -4.88 21.53
N ALA A 77 4.20 -4.58 21.21
CA ALA A 77 3.05 -5.38 21.61
C ALA A 77 2.82 -6.63 20.74
N LEU A 78 3.50 -6.71 19.59
CA LEU A 78 3.40 -7.83 18.67
C LEU A 78 4.65 -8.71 18.75
N GLU A 79 4.48 -9.95 19.18
CA GLU A 79 5.59 -10.92 19.22
C GLU A 79 5.77 -11.65 17.89
N VAL A 80 4.69 -12.13 17.30
CA VAL A 80 4.69 -12.87 16.05
C VAL A 80 3.58 -12.35 15.14
N ILE A 81 3.90 -12.13 13.88
CA ILE A 81 3.01 -11.70 12.82
C ILE A 81 2.96 -12.80 11.76
N ASP A 82 1.78 -13.30 11.42
CA ASP A 82 1.69 -14.30 10.35
C ASP A 82 1.90 -13.63 8.99
N ILE A 83 1.30 -12.43 8.82
CA ILE A 83 1.40 -11.68 7.57
C ILE A 83 1.60 -10.20 7.86
N LEU A 84 2.65 -9.63 7.30
CA LEU A 84 2.87 -8.19 7.20
C LEU A 84 2.61 -7.71 5.77
N ILE A 85 1.69 -6.77 5.64
CA ILE A 85 1.37 -6.10 4.38
C ILE A 85 1.80 -4.65 4.49
N VAL A 86 2.47 -4.14 3.48
CA VAL A 86 2.86 -2.71 3.40
C VAL A 86 2.35 -2.16 2.07
N ASP A 87 1.30 -1.36 2.11
CA ASP A 87 0.80 -0.70 0.91
C ASP A 87 1.61 0.56 0.60
N GLU A 88 1.83 0.78 -0.69
CA GLU A 88 2.65 1.88 -1.19
C GLU A 88 4.08 1.92 -0.61
N PHE A 89 4.69 0.75 -0.42
CA PHE A 89 6.01 0.63 0.22
C PHE A 89 7.11 1.48 -0.43
N TYR A 90 6.97 1.87 -1.70
CA TYR A 90 7.91 2.75 -2.42
C TYR A 90 8.06 4.13 -1.74
N LYS A 91 7.10 4.52 -0.89
CA LYS A 91 7.17 5.74 -0.06
C LYS A 91 8.22 5.64 1.05
N ALA A 92 8.78 4.47 1.31
CA ALA A 92 9.94 4.32 2.18
C ALA A 92 11.23 4.91 1.57
N SER A 93 11.21 5.30 0.29
CA SER A 93 12.33 6.01 -0.34
C SER A 93 12.37 7.47 0.09
N ALA A 94 13.53 7.97 0.51
CA ALA A 94 13.79 9.37 0.90
C ALA A 94 13.41 10.43 -0.17
N LYS A 95 13.18 9.99 -1.41
CA LYS A 95 12.72 10.87 -2.51
C LYS A 95 11.31 11.42 -2.32
N PHE A 96 10.50 10.83 -1.42
CA PHE A 96 9.10 11.22 -1.24
C PHE A 96 8.88 12.13 -0.02
N ASP A 97 9.44 11.76 1.14
CA ASP A 97 9.32 12.52 2.39
C ASP A 97 10.31 11.93 3.40
N ASP A 98 11.37 12.67 3.72
CA ASP A 98 12.45 12.16 4.56
C ASP A 98 11.99 11.73 5.96
N SER A 99 11.09 12.47 6.59
CA SER A 99 10.64 12.17 7.94
C SER A 99 9.73 10.95 7.99
N ARG A 100 8.80 10.86 7.05
CA ARG A 100 7.84 9.75 6.97
C ARG A 100 8.46 8.49 6.37
N SER A 101 9.40 8.64 5.43
CA SER A 101 10.08 7.50 4.83
C SER A 101 10.97 6.77 5.83
N SER A 102 11.67 7.47 6.71
CA SER A 102 12.48 6.85 7.77
C SER A 102 11.62 6.09 8.78
N THR A 103 10.47 6.64 9.18
CA THR A 103 9.51 5.95 10.06
C THR A 103 8.95 4.69 9.41
N LEU A 104 8.55 4.75 8.14
CA LEU A 104 8.06 3.58 7.39
C LEU A 104 9.15 2.52 7.30
N LEU A 105 10.37 2.93 6.96
CA LEU A 105 11.50 2.02 6.82
C LEU A 105 11.79 1.28 8.13
N ASN A 106 11.90 2.00 9.25
CA ASN A 106 12.10 1.40 10.57
C ASN A 106 10.95 0.45 10.96
N THR A 107 9.71 0.85 10.67
CA THR A 107 8.54 0.01 10.91
C THR A 107 8.60 -1.29 10.09
N MET A 108 8.98 -1.20 8.81
CA MET A 108 9.14 -2.37 7.93
C MET A 108 10.23 -3.32 8.43
N ILE A 109 11.36 -2.77 8.94
CA ILE A 109 12.44 -3.58 9.50
C ILE A 109 11.97 -4.33 10.75
N GLU A 110 11.44 -3.59 11.72
CA GLU A 110 11.11 -4.16 13.03
C GLU A 110 9.93 -5.15 12.96
N LEU A 111 8.86 -4.80 12.25
CA LEU A 111 7.74 -5.74 12.04
C LEU A 111 8.13 -6.87 11.09
N GLY A 112 9.00 -6.60 10.12
CA GLY A 112 9.49 -7.60 9.18
C GLY A 112 10.27 -8.74 9.86
N LYS A 113 11.03 -8.45 10.93
CA LYS A 113 11.72 -9.45 11.76
C LYS A 113 10.76 -10.41 12.47
N LYS A 114 9.54 -9.94 12.78
CA LYS A 114 8.51 -10.68 13.51
C LYS A 114 7.52 -11.38 12.56
N ALA A 115 7.56 -11.04 11.27
CA ALA A 115 6.63 -11.52 10.27
C ALA A 115 7.10 -12.82 9.60
N ARG A 116 6.22 -13.83 9.56
CA ARG A 116 6.46 -15.07 8.81
C ARG A 116 6.42 -14.87 7.32
N GLN A 117 5.51 -13.99 6.87
CA GLN A 117 5.37 -13.61 5.46
C GLN A 117 5.23 -12.10 5.31
N ARG A 118 5.83 -11.55 4.26
CA ARG A 118 5.85 -10.11 3.97
C ARG A 118 5.33 -9.87 2.56
N TYR A 119 4.39 -8.95 2.41
CA TYR A 119 3.83 -8.52 1.13
C TYR A 119 3.98 -7.01 0.98
N TYR A 120 4.81 -6.60 0.04
CA TYR A 120 5.04 -5.19 -0.26
C TYR A 120 4.32 -4.83 -1.56
N LEU A 121 3.38 -3.92 -1.48
CA LEU A 121 2.51 -3.55 -2.57
C LEU A 121 2.90 -2.18 -3.13
N ALA A 122 2.94 -2.08 -4.44
CA ALA A 122 3.18 -0.81 -5.11
C ALA A 122 2.50 -0.74 -6.48
N PRO A 123 2.06 0.45 -6.91
CA PRO A 123 1.63 0.65 -8.28
C PRO A 123 2.84 0.84 -9.20
N ASN A 124 2.75 0.33 -10.42
CA ASN A 124 3.65 0.66 -11.53
C ASN A 124 5.16 0.53 -11.27
N ILE A 125 5.58 -0.42 -10.44
CA ILE A 125 6.99 -0.76 -10.29
C ILE A 125 7.36 -1.73 -11.41
N SER A 126 8.42 -1.43 -12.14
CA SER A 126 8.93 -2.28 -13.22
C SER A 126 10.01 -3.25 -12.74
N LYS A 127 10.71 -2.90 -11.68
CA LYS A 127 11.81 -3.68 -11.11
C LYS A 127 11.89 -3.42 -9.61
N LEU A 128 12.13 -4.46 -8.84
CA LEU A 128 12.46 -4.36 -7.43
C LEU A 128 13.99 -4.31 -7.30
N PRO A 129 14.58 -3.26 -6.71
CA PRO A 129 16.00 -3.27 -6.41
C PRO A 129 16.30 -4.33 -5.36
N ASP A 130 17.37 -5.07 -5.55
CA ASP A 130 17.88 -5.99 -4.56
C ASP A 130 18.56 -5.19 -3.43
N ASN A 131 18.03 -5.31 -2.23
CA ASN A 131 18.54 -4.66 -1.02
C ASN A 131 18.08 -5.41 0.22
N VAL A 132 18.59 -5.01 1.40
CA VAL A 132 18.30 -5.65 2.70
C VAL A 132 16.78 -5.80 2.99
N PHE A 133 15.92 -4.92 2.46
CA PHE A 133 14.49 -4.96 2.70
C PHE A 133 13.74 -5.92 1.79
N THR A 134 14.33 -6.22 0.65
CA THR A 134 13.73 -7.04 -0.41
C THR A 134 14.43 -8.39 -0.55
N GLU A 135 15.46 -8.64 0.25
CA GLU A 135 16.18 -9.91 0.27
C GLU A 135 15.24 -11.09 0.50
N GLY A 136 15.34 -12.09 -0.36
CA GLY A 136 14.49 -13.27 -0.33
C GLY A 136 13.03 -13.04 -0.76
N MET A 137 12.70 -11.85 -1.30
CA MET A 137 11.36 -11.57 -1.83
C MET A 137 11.27 -11.87 -3.31
N GLU A 138 10.17 -12.48 -3.72
CA GLU A 138 9.82 -12.67 -5.13
C GLU A 138 9.06 -11.45 -5.65
N PHE A 139 9.46 -10.95 -6.82
CA PHE A 139 8.77 -9.86 -7.50
C PHE A 139 7.71 -10.39 -8.45
N LEU A 140 6.44 -10.22 -8.09
CA LEU A 140 5.31 -10.55 -8.93
C LEU A 140 4.74 -9.29 -9.59
N LYS A 141 4.92 -9.17 -10.90
CA LYS A 141 4.30 -8.10 -11.69
C LYS A 141 2.94 -8.54 -12.20
N LEU A 142 1.90 -7.88 -11.71
CA LEU A 142 0.54 -8.09 -12.18
C LEU A 142 0.19 -7.02 -13.21
N ASP A 143 0.17 -7.39 -14.48
CA ASP A 143 -0.25 -6.52 -15.61
C ASP A 143 -1.78 -6.53 -15.80
N PHE A 144 -2.52 -6.50 -14.68
CA PHE A 144 -3.97 -6.46 -14.72
C PHE A 144 -4.45 -5.03 -14.99
N LYS A 145 -5.05 -4.81 -16.15
CA LYS A 145 -5.63 -3.51 -16.54
C LYS A 145 -7.16 -3.60 -16.43
N THR A 146 -7.73 -2.86 -15.49
CA THR A 146 -9.18 -2.73 -15.35
C THR A 146 -9.78 -1.68 -16.28
N VAL A 147 -8.93 -0.87 -16.93
CA VAL A 147 -9.33 0.19 -17.86
C VAL A 147 -8.44 0.15 -19.11
N VAL A 148 -9.02 0.48 -20.24
CA VAL A 148 -8.28 0.68 -21.49
C VAL A 148 -7.57 2.02 -21.41
N THR A 149 -6.24 2.01 -21.35
CA THR A 149 -5.44 3.23 -21.39
C THR A 149 -5.03 3.52 -22.82
N LYS A 150 -5.53 4.62 -23.40
CA LYS A 150 -5.06 5.14 -24.67
C LYS A 150 -4.02 6.23 -24.39
N ALA A 151 -2.77 5.99 -24.81
CA ALA A 151 -1.71 6.99 -24.73
C ALA A 151 -1.65 7.78 -26.04
N TYR A 152 -1.92 9.06 -25.98
CA TYR A 152 -1.79 9.96 -27.11
C TYR A 152 -0.47 10.73 -26.99
N ARG A 153 0.43 10.59 -27.97
CA ARG A 153 1.63 11.42 -28.07
C ARG A 153 1.31 12.62 -28.96
N MET A 154 1.16 13.78 -28.37
CA MET A 154 0.91 15.00 -29.12
C MET A 154 2.20 15.76 -29.31
N TYR A 155 2.70 15.76 -30.55
CA TYR A 155 3.87 16.54 -30.97
C TYR A 155 3.40 17.90 -31.54
N ARG A 156 2.82 18.76 -30.71
CA ARG A 156 2.56 20.15 -31.11
C ARG A 156 3.59 21.07 -30.48
N ARG A 157 4.22 21.92 -31.28
CA ARG A 157 5.03 22.99 -30.76
C ARG A 157 4.12 23.97 -29.99
N LYS A 158 4.48 24.27 -28.75
CA LYS A 158 3.79 25.30 -27.95
C LYS A 158 3.86 26.62 -28.70
N PRO A 159 2.74 27.35 -28.92
CA PRO A 159 2.76 28.73 -29.45
C PRO A 159 3.58 29.62 -28.53
N GLN A 160 4.34 30.56 -29.12
CA GLN A 160 5.32 31.37 -28.36
C GLN A 160 4.69 32.21 -27.23
N ASN A 161 3.41 32.57 -27.33
CA ASN A 161 2.71 33.48 -26.41
C ASN A 161 1.62 32.81 -25.53
N VAL A 162 1.68 31.50 -25.32
CA VAL A 162 0.70 30.78 -24.49
C VAL A 162 1.42 30.10 -23.33
N ASP A 163 0.94 30.30 -22.11
CA ASP A 163 1.45 29.60 -20.96
C ASP A 163 1.16 28.10 -21.02
N MET A 164 1.84 27.30 -20.18
CA MET A 164 1.75 25.83 -20.25
C MET A 164 0.39 25.27 -19.82
N ASP A 165 -0.31 25.93 -18.92
CA ASP A 165 -1.59 25.43 -18.41
C ASP A 165 -2.71 25.75 -19.40
N THR A 166 -2.68 26.91 -20.02
CA THR A 166 -3.56 27.27 -21.14
C THR A 166 -3.32 26.34 -22.33
N PHE A 167 -2.05 26.03 -22.68
CA PHE A 167 -1.73 25.09 -23.75
C PHE A 167 -2.24 23.67 -23.48
N LYS A 168 -2.10 23.16 -22.25
CA LYS A 168 -2.66 21.87 -21.82
C LYS A 168 -4.19 21.87 -21.92
N SER A 169 -4.84 22.92 -21.44
CA SER A 169 -6.30 23.06 -21.49
C SER A 169 -6.84 23.06 -22.92
N MET A 170 -6.22 23.81 -23.82
CA MET A 170 -6.58 23.83 -25.25
C MET A 170 -6.38 22.48 -25.90
N THR A 171 -5.34 21.75 -25.52
CA THR A 171 -5.03 20.41 -26.03
C THR A 171 -6.05 19.38 -25.57
N LEU A 172 -6.49 19.43 -24.29
CA LEU A 172 -7.51 18.56 -23.73
C LEU A 172 -8.88 18.78 -24.39
N ARG A 173 -9.28 20.03 -24.68
CA ARG A 173 -10.56 20.34 -25.35
C ARG A 173 -10.65 19.80 -26.78
N GLN A 174 -9.53 19.48 -27.43
CA GLN A 174 -9.51 18.89 -28.78
C GLN A 174 -9.58 17.35 -28.76
N LEU A 175 -9.55 16.73 -27.56
CA LEU A 175 -9.60 15.28 -27.37
C LEU A 175 -10.98 14.76 -26.95
N ILE A 176 -11.90 15.66 -26.62
CA ILE A 176 -13.31 15.39 -26.30
C ILE A 176 -14.15 15.67 -27.54
#